data_91a71b01c93786a9ab022ac877734db0
#
_entry.id   91a71b01c93786a9ab022ac877734db0
#
_cell.length_a   1.000
_cell.length_b   1.000
_cell.length_c   1.000
_cell.angle_alpha   90.00
_cell.angle_beta   90.00
_cell.angle_gamma   90.00
#
_symmetry.space_group_name_H-M   'P 1'
#
loop_
_entity.id
_entity.type
_entity.pdbx_description
1 polymer ?
#
loop_
_entity_poly.entity_id
_entity_poly.type
_entity_poly.pdbx_seq_one_letter_code
_entity_poly.pdbx_strand_id
1 'polypeptide(L)'
;MVQSGDTLVLSLAELLGGKQVDTGVIDRALAELCSAFDFDGGLIYELDQYNHLHLKERCLRKELPLRGSFPIDAVDAAYRSYLAQETFVWLEGGQKNSAAENALLELFAAQSLVVASVVDETLQIYGLLVFVQQSARPVPPAGTQQLLKTVLSMFGRYIGVRVYQNKLTFAKNSLESILDNTGIDIYVNDFHTHDILYANRSMAAPYGGISQFLGRKCWEVLFPGQNGPCAFCPQQKLIDENGEPTKIYSWDYQRPFDGSWFRVFSAAFRWVDGRLAHVVSSADITDNKRNEALVEYLANYDSLT
;
A
#
# COMPACT_ATOMS: atom_id res chain seq x y z
N MET A 1 26.98 -1.81 32.94
CA MET A 1 27.40 -0.45 32.47
C MET A 1 26.23 0.10 31.71
N VAL A 2 25.59 1.14 32.24
CA VAL A 2 24.51 1.84 31.52
C VAL A 2 25.19 2.57 30.36
N GLN A 3 24.89 2.19 29.11
CA GLN A 3 25.31 2.98 27.97
C GLN A 3 24.86 4.43 28.22
N SER A 4 25.69 5.41 27.90
CA SER A 4 25.25 6.80 28.00
C SER A 4 24.05 6.98 27.04
N GLY A 5 23.06 7.80 27.46
CA GLY A 5 21.85 7.99 26.65
C GLY A 5 22.15 8.38 25.19
N ASP A 6 23.21 9.16 24.99
CA ASP A 6 23.68 9.58 23.66
C ASP A 6 24.17 8.40 22.80
N THR A 7 24.85 7.42 23.41
CA THR A 7 25.32 6.21 22.72
C THR A 7 24.15 5.36 22.24
N LEU A 8 23.09 5.22 23.03
CA LEU A 8 21.89 4.50 22.66
C LEU A 8 21.17 5.18 21.48
N VAL A 9 21.00 6.51 21.55
CA VAL A 9 20.35 7.28 20.48
C VAL A 9 21.12 7.15 19.16
N LEU A 10 22.45 7.24 19.21
CA LEU A 10 23.29 7.10 18.02
C LEU A 10 23.21 5.70 17.41
N SER A 11 23.31 4.65 18.24
CA SER A 11 23.19 3.25 17.80
C SER A 11 21.84 2.99 17.13
N LEU A 12 20.74 3.44 17.75
CA LEU A 12 19.41 3.29 17.19
C LEU A 12 19.19 4.15 15.92
N ALA A 13 19.80 5.35 15.85
CA ALA A 13 19.76 6.17 14.65
C ALA A 13 20.46 5.50 13.47
N GLU A 14 21.61 4.86 13.69
CA GLU A 14 22.31 4.09 12.67
C GLU A 14 21.50 2.87 12.23
N LEU A 15 20.93 2.11 13.18
CA LEU A 15 20.12 0.94 12.90
C LEU A 15 18.85 1.31 12.09
N LEU A 16 18.09 2.29 12.55
CA LEU A 16 16.79 2.66 11.97
C LEU A 16 16.91 3.63 10.77
N GLY A 17 18.06 4.28 10.58
CA GLY A 17 18.33 5.22 9.49
C GLY A 17 18.82 4.58 8.19
N GLY A 18 19.07 3.27 8.16
CA GLY A 18 19.54 2.54 6.99
C GLY A 18 18.54 2.56 5.83
N LYS A 19 19.03 2.64 4.59
CA LYS A 19 18.19 2.68 3.38
C LYS A 19 17.55 1.33 3.02
N GLN A 20 17.99 0.23 3.60
CA GLN A 20 17.42 -1.10 3.37
C GLN A 20 16.61 -1.54 4.60
N VAL A 21 15.37 -1.93 4.34
CA VAL A 21 14.49 -2.58 5.34
C VAL A 21 14.97 -4.03 5.48
N ASP A 22 16.00 -4.23 6.31
CA ASP A 22 16.43 -5.57 6.73
C ASP A 22 15.53 -6.02 7.90
N THR A 23 14.95 -7.21 7.79
CA THR A 23 14.07 -7.79 8.81
C THR A 23 14.73 -7.93 10.18
N GLY A 24 16.06 -8.07 10.24
CA GLY A 24 16.81 -8.15 11.51
C GLY A 24 17.10 -6.80 12.19
N VAL A 25 16.84 -5.67 11.54
CA VAL A 25 17.14 -4.34 12.11
C VAL A 25 16.23 -4.02 13.28
N ILE A 26 14.94 -4.30 13.15
CA ILE A 26 13.97 -4.03 14.22
C ILE A 26 14.20 -4.91 15.42
N ASP A 27 14.47 -6.20 15.21
CA ASP A 27 14.76 -7.13 16.31
C ASP A 27 15.95 -6.67 17.13
N ARG A 28 17.03 -6.23 16.47
CA ARG A 28 18.21 -5.68 17.13
C ARG A 28 17.90 -4.39 17.88
N ALA A 29 17.17 -3.49 17.29
CA ALA A 29 16.79 -2.22 17.89
C ALA A 29 15.85 -2.42 19.10
N LEU A 30 14.89 -3.35 19.01
CA LEU A 30 14.05 -3.75 20.15
C LEU A 30 14.87 -4.38 21.28
N ALA A 31 15.82 -5.25 20.94
CA ALA A 31 16.70 -5.89 21.92
C ALA A 31 17.56 -4.86 22.65
N GLU A 32 18.09 -3.87 21.93
CA GLU A 32 18.87 -2.78 22.51
C GLU A 32 18.03 -1.93 23.47
N LEU A 33 16.80 -1.60 23.08
CA LEU A 33 15.85 -0.89 23.94
C LEU A 33 15.46 -1.68 25.19
N CYS A 34 15.08 -2.93 25.02
CA CYS A 34 14.75 -3.80 26.15
C CYS A 34 15.92 -3.94 27.12
N SER A 35 17.16 -3.99 26.59
CA SER A 35 18.35 -4.04 27.42
C SER A 35 18.63 -2.73 28.15
N ALA A 36 18.55 -1.59 27.44
CA ALA A 36 18.88 -0.28 27.97
C ALA A 36 17.92 0.17 29.10
N PHE A 37 16.62 -0.12 28.93
CA PHE A 37 15.58 0.23 29.92
C PHE A 37 15.16 -0.95 30.82
N ASP A 38 15.80 -2.11 30.62
CA ASP A 38 15.55 -3.34 31.37
C ASP A 38 14.09 -3.81 31.30
N PHE A 39 13.46 -3.71 30.11
CA PHE A 39 12.14 -4.28 29.89
C PHE A 39 12.21 -5.80 29.71
N ASP A 40 11.18 -6.52 30.17
CA ASP A 40 11.06 -7.98 30.01
C ASP A 40 10.69 -8.37 28.58
N GLY A 41 10.03 -7.47 27.84
CA GLY A 41 9.76 -7.64 26.42
C GLY A 41 9.36 -6.34 25.71
N GLY A 42 9.65 -6.30 24.42
CA GLY A 42 9.25 -5.26 23.49
C GLY A 42 8.46 -5.86 22.33
N LEU A 43 7.32 -5.28 22.00
CA LEU A 43 6.34 -5.78 21.03
C LEU A 43 5.96 -4.67 20.06
N ILE A 44 5.83 -5.00 18.78
CA ILE A 44 5.31 -4.09 17.76
C ILE A 44 4.06 -4.71 17.16
N TYR A 45 2.97 -3.97 17.26
CA TYR A 45 1.71 -4.31 16.63
C TYR A 45 1.43 -3.35 15.48
N GLU A 46 0.95 -3.88 14.35
CA GLU A 46 0.49 -3.09 13.19
C GLU A 46 -1.00 -3.31 12.97
N LEU A 47 -1.70 -2.23 12.65
CA LEU A 47 -3.13 -2.23 12.38
C LEU A 47 -3.39 -2.66 10.93
N ASP A 48 -4.27 -3.63 10.76
CA ASP A 48 -4.76 -4.06 9.45
C ASP A 48 -5.98 -3.24 8.97
N GLN A 49 -6.47 -3.56 7.78
CA GLN A 49 -7.64 -2.92 7.19
C GLN A 49 -8.97 -3.27 7.86
N TYR A 50 -8.98 -4.27 8.74
CA TYR A 50 -10.16 -4.72 9.49
C TYR A 50 -10.17 -4.23 10.94
N ASN A 51 -9.31 -3.25 11.27
CA ASN A 51 -9.13 -2.71 12.61
C ASN A 51 -8.63 -3.72 13.65
N HIS A 52 -7.80 -4.68 13.22
CA HIS A 52 -7.10 -5.60 14.12
C HIS A 52 -5.61 -5.25 14.18
N LEU A 53 -5.10 -5.20 15.40
CA LEU A 53 -3.68 -5.07 15.69
C LEU A 53 -3.04 -6.45 15.69
N HIS A 54 -2.07 -6.67 14.81
CA HIS A 54 -1.31 -7.90 14.68
C HIS A 54 0.11 -7.74 15.17
N LEU A 55 0.57 -8.68 16.01
CA LEU A 55 1.97 -8.72 16.44
C LEU A 55 2.85 -9.01 15.21
N LYS A 56 3.74 -8.08 14.91
CA LYS A 56 4.68 -8.17 13.78
C LYS A 56 6.09 -8.51 14.24
N GLU A 57 6.56 -7.83 15.28
CA GLU A 57 7.91 -7.98 15.79
C GLU A 57 7.88 -8.11 17.30
N ARG A 58 8.85 -8.85 17.85
CA ARG A 58 8.96 -9.03 19.31
C ARG A 58 10.40 -9.27 19.72
N CYS A 59 10.77 -8.70 20.85
CA CYS A 59 11.97 -9.08 21.59
C CYS A 59 11.53 -9.52 22.98
N LEU A 60 11.85 -10.73 23.39
CA LEU A 60 11.47 -11.28 24.70
C LEU A 60 12.73 -11.64 25.47
N ARG A 61 12.89 -11.06 26.67
CA ARG A 61 13.94 -11.40 27.64
C ARG A 61 13.42 -12.39 28.69
N LYS A 62 12.08 -12.51 28.80
CA LYS A 62 11.38 -13.49 29.63
C LYS A 62 10.19 -14.07 28.86
N GLU A 63 9.67 -15.20 29.29
CA GLU A 63 8.41 -15.72 28.78
C GLU A 63 7.27 -14.77 29.16
N LEU A 64 6.51 -14.32 28.16
CA LEU A 64 5.36 -13.46 28.31
C LEU A 64 4.15 -14.10 27.63
N PRO A 65 2.94 -14.01 28.22
CA PRO A 65 1.71 -14.46 27.59
C PRO A 65 1.34 -13.47 26.48
N LEU A 66 1.77 -13.77 25.24
CA LEU A 66 1.58 -12.87 24.11
C LEU A 66 0.23 -13.11 23.43
N ARG A 67 -0.43 -12.03 23.05
CA ARG A 67 -1.53 -12.06 22.10
C ARG A 67 -0.99 -11.81 20.69
N GLY A 68 -1.24 -12.75 19.76
CA GLY A 68 -0.83 -12.62 18.36
C GLY A 68 -1.60 -11.53 17.62
N SER A 69 -2.88 -11.33 17.98
CA SER A 69 -3.72 -10.25 17.45
C SER A 69 -4.88 -9.93 18.39
N PHE A 70 -5.39 -8.71 18.28
CA PHE A 70 -6.59 -8.24 18.98
C PHE A 70 -7.22 -7.05 18.22
N PRO A 71 -8.56 -6.84 18.32
CA PRO A 71 -9.18 -5.68 17.71
C PRO A 71 -8.70 -4.40 18.40
N ILE A 72 -8.55 -3.30 17.65
CA ILE A 72 -8.15 -2.01 18.24
C ILE A 72 -9.17 -1.51 19.26
N ASP A 73 -10.42 -1.94 19.15
CA ASP A 73 -11.50 -1.62 20.09
C ASP A 73 -11.30 -2.28 21.47
N ALA A 74 -10.38 -3.22 21.62
CA ALA A 74 -9.92 -3.67 22.93
C ALA A 74 -9.19 -2.55 23.71
N VAL A 75 -8.73 -1.50 23.01
CA VAL A 75 -8.25 -0.27 23.61
C VAL A 75 -9.40 0.74 23.61
N ASP A 76 -9.78 1.25 24.78
CA ASP A 76 -10.86 2.21 24.93
C ASP A 76 -10.73 3.42 23.99
N ALA A 77 -11.84 3.89 23.42
CA ALA A 77 -11.83 4.93 22.38
C ALA A 77 -11.27 6.27 22.88
N ALA A 78 -11.59 6.67 24.12
CA ALA A 78 -11.05 7.89 24.70
C ALA A 78 -9.55 7.75 24.97
N TYR A 79 -9.12 6.56 25.38
CA TYR A 79 -7.71 6.28 25.61
C TYR A 79 -6.91 6.18 24.32
N ARG A 80 -7.51 5.70 23.23
CA ARG A 80 -6.90 5.75 21.89
C ARG A 80 -6.64 7.21 21.45
N SER A 81 -7.58 8.09 21.68
CA SER A 81 -7.42 9.52 21.38
C SER A 81 -6.29 10.16 22.22
N TYR A 82 -6.17 9.76 23.47
CA TYR A 82 -5.07 10.17 24.34
C TYR A 82 -3.71 9.63 23.86
N LEU A 83 -3.62 8.34 23.57
CA LEU A 83 -2.42 7.71 23.02
C LEU A 83 -1.98 8.33 21.69
N ALA A 84 -2.91 8.79 20.85
CA ALA A 84 -2.58 9.41 19.58
C ALA A 84 -1.93 10.80 19.73
N GLN A 85 -2.20 11.48 20.84
CA GLN A 85 -1.66 12.83 21.13
C GLN A 85 -0.34 12.77 21.93
N GLU A 86 -0.20 11.76 22.79
CA GLU A 86 1.00 11.56 23.60
C GLU A 86 2.02 10.68 22.88
N THR A 87 3.31 10.96 23.05
CA THR A 87 4.36 10.14 22.43
C THR A 87 4.39 8.74 23.02
N PHE A 88 4.15 8.61 24.33
CA PHE A 88 4.01 7.34 25.02
C PHE A 88 3.33 7.54 26.38
N VAL A 89 2.82 6.44 26.92
CA VAL A 89 2.24 6.38 28.26
C VAL A 89 2.98 5.33 29.06
N TRP A 90 3.31 5.66 30.32
CA TRP A 90 3.86 4.73 31.31
C TRP A 90 2.76 4.36 32.29
N LEU A 91 2.41 3.09 32.35
CA LEU A 91 1.42 2.54 33.29
C LEU A 91 2.12 1.71 34.36
N GLU A 92 1.73 1.89 35.62
CA GLU A 92 2.20 1.12 36.74
C GLU A 92 1.03 0.43 37.44
N GLY A 93 1.13 -0.90 37.61
CA GLY A 93 0.12 -1.68 38.33
C GLY A 93 0.10 -1.34 39.82
N GLY A 94 -1.07 -1.34 40.42
CA GLY A 94 -1.25 -1.04 41.83
C GLY A 94 -1.42 0.45 42.17
N GLN A 95 -1.31 1.35 41.21
CA GLN A 95 -1.70 2.77 41.34
C GLN A 95 -3.20 2.96 41.08
N LYS A 96 -3.70 4.19 41.33
CA LYS A 96 -5.07 4.58 40.92
C LYS A 96 -5.17 4.79 39.40
N ASN A 97 -5.15 3.68 38.66
CA ASN A 97 -5.31 3.69 37.22
C ASN A 97 -6.80 3.81 36.86
N SER A 98 -7.09 4.38 35.70
CA SER A 98 -8.42 4.33 35.09
C SER A 98 -8.79 2.88 34.69
N ALA A 99 -10.07 2.63 34.39
CA ALA A 99 -10.50 1.33 33.91
C ALA A 99 -9.81 0.94 32.58
N ALA A 100 -9.58 1.92 31.69
CA ALA A 100 -8.88 1.72 30.43
C ALA A 100 -7.40 1.33 30.61
N GLU A 101 -6.70 1.95 31.55
CA GLU A 101 -5.31 1.65 31.89
C GLU A 101 -5.17 0.26 32.52
N ASN A 102 -6.07 -0.11 33.40
CA ASN A 102 -6.10 -1.46 33.97
C ASN A 102 -6.38 -2.51 32.89
N ALA A 103 -7.30 -2.24 31.95
CA ALA A 103 -7.59 -3.13 30.84
C ALA A 103 -6.35 -3.36 29.95
N LEU A 104 -5.52 -2.33 29.74
CA LEU A 104 -4.26 -2.49 29.00
C LEU A 104 -3.23 -3.33 29.79
N LEU A 105 -3.08 -3.11 31.08
CA LEU A 105 -2.20 -3.94 31.91
C LEU A 105 -2.62 -5.41 31.89
N GLU A 106 -3.94 -5.69 31.97
CA GLU A 106 -4.50 -7.03 31.84
C GLU A 106 -4.30 -7.62 30.44
N LEU A 107 -4.52 -6.82 29.39
CA LEU A 107 -4.37 -7.23 28.00
C LEU A 107 -2.98 -7.80 27.71
N PHE A 108 -1.94 -7.19 28.31
CA PHE A 108 -0.54 -7.59 28.16
C PHE A 108 0.01 -8.38 29.36
N ALA A 109 -0.84 -8.72 30.35
CA ALA A 109 -0.46 -9.41 31.58
C ALA A 109 0.77 -8.76 32.26
N ALA A 110 0.77 -7.43 32.32
CA ALA A 110 1.90 -6.62 32.78
C ALA A 110 1.65 -6.04 34.18
N GLN A 111 2.73 -5.84 34.95
CA GLN A 111 2.72 -5.05 36.17
C GLN A 111 3.17 -3.60 35.94
N SER A 112 3.93 -3.38 34.85
CA SER A 112 4.20 -2.06 34.32
C SER A 112 4.25 -2.16 32.78
N LEU A 113 3.78 -1.12 32.12
CA LEU A 113 3.64 -1.09 30.67
C LEU A 113 4.04 0.27 30.13
N VAL A 114 4.80 0.27 29.04
CA VAL A 114 4.98 1.45 28.21
C VAL A 114 4.26 1.20 26.89
N VAL A 115 3.35 2.09 26.52
CA VAL A 115 2.64 2.04 25.23
C VAL A 115 2.91 3.34 24.49
N ALA A 116 3.40 3.21 23.26
CA ALA A 116 3.52 4.31 22.31
C ALA A 116 2.73 4.00 21.06
N SER A 117 1.99 4.97 20.55
CA SER A 117 1.26 4.83 19.30
C SER A 117 2.11 5.26 18.10
N VAL A 118 1.91 4.57 16.99
CA VAL A 118 2.39 4.99 15.68
C VAL A 118 1.22 5.64 14.96
N VAL A 119 1.29 6.93 14.74
CA VAL A 119 0.19 7.72 14.15
C VAL A 119 0.63 8.42 12.88
N ASP A 120 -0.34 8.79 12.04
CA ASP A 120 -0.14 9.69 10.91
C ASP A 120 -0.36 11.17 11.28
N GLU A 121 -0.29 12.02 10.27
CA GLU A 121 -0.53 13.47 10.40
C GLU A 121 -1.95 13.80 10.85
N THR A 122 -2.91 12.89 10.70
CA THR A 122 -4.31 13.01 11.15
C THR A 122 -4.56 12.41 12.53
N LEU A 123 -3.50 11.98 13.22
CA LEU A 123 -3.53 11.28 14.51
C LEU A 123 -4.26 9.92 14.45
N GLN A 124 -4.37 9.33 13.28
CA GLN A 124 -4.88 7.98 13.13
C GLN A 124 -3.80 6.96 13.52
N ILE A 125 -4.15 6.01 14.42
CA ILE A 125 -3.24 4.98 14.88
C ILE A 125 -3.05 3.92 13.79
N TYR A 126 -1.80 3.65 13.43
CA TYR A 126 -1.40 2.56 12.52
C TYR A 126 -0.73 1.40 13.23
N GLY A 127 -0.32 1.59 14.46
CA GLY A 127 0.34 0.56 15.23
C GLY A 127 0.60 0.98 16.66
N LEU A 128 1.06 0.02 17.45
CA LEU A 128 1.47 0.22 18.84
C LEU A 128 2.86 -0.38 19.07
N LEU A 129 3.69 0.39 19.78
CA LEU A 129 4.89 -0.13 20.44
C LEU A 129 4.54 -0.38 21.90
N VAL A 130 4.79 -1.58 22.36
CA VAL A 130 4.44 -1.99 23.73
C VAL A 130 5.66 -2.58 24.39
N PHE A 131 6.07 -2.03 25.54
CA PHE A 131 7.14 -2.59 26.36
C PHE A 131 6.56 -3.07 27.67
N VAL A 132 6.79 -4.34 27.95
CA VAL A 132 6.17 -5.09 29.04
C VAL A 132 7.17 -5.31 30.16
N GLN A 133 6.71 -5.12 31.38
CA GLN A 133 7.44 -5.43 32.60
C GLN A 133 6.55 -6.24 33.53
N GLN A 134 7.03 -7.39 33.99
CA GLN A 134 6.31 -8.26 34.95
C GLN A 134 6.46 -7.87 36.41
N SER A 135 7.29 -6.86 36.72
CA SER A 135 7.40 -6.25 38.04
C SER A 135 6.87 -4.82 38.00
N ALA A 136 6.25 -4.39 39.12
CA ALA A 136 5.84 -2.98 39.23
C ALA A 136 7.08 -2.09 39.28
N ARG A 137 7.11 -1.10 38.41
CA ARG A 137 8.16 -0.10 38.30
C ARG A 137 7.57 1.29 38.29
N PRO A 138 8.08 2.20 39.15
CA PRO A 138 7.63 3.57 39.15
C PRO A 138 8.00 4.28 37.84
N VAL A 139 7.24 5.32 37.52
CA VAL A 139 7.54 6.23 36.41
C VAL A 139 9.00 6.73 36.56
N PRO A 140 9.82 6.60 35.53
CA PRO A 140 11.23 6.96 35.61
C PRO A 140 11.42 8.48 35.72
N PRO A 141 12.61 8.94 36.19
CA PRO A 141 12.96 10.35 36.23
C PRO A 141 12.83 11.05 34.89
N ALA A 142 12.58 12.37 34.89
CA ALA A 142 12.32 13.18 33.67
C ALA A 142 13.39 13.01 32.59
N GLY A 143 14.67 12.90 32.93
CA GLY A 143 15.73 12.66 31.94
C GLY A 143 15.61 11.31 31.21
N THR A 144 15.22 10.26 31.93
CA THR A 144 14.97 8.93 31.37
C THR A 144 13.69 8.95 30.50
N GLN A 145 12.65 9.67 30.94
CA GLN A 145 11.45 9.85 30.13
C GLN A 145 11.75 10.58 28.81
N GLN A 146 12.59 11.62 28.85
CA GLN A 146 12.98 12.36 27.64
C GLN A 146 13.78 11.49 26.67
N LEU A 147 14.69 10.66 27.17
CA LEU A 147 15.43 9.70 26.36
C LEU A 147 14.48 8.68 25.73
N LEU A 148 13.56 8.10 26.52
CA LEU A 148 12.57 7.16 26.05
C LEU A 148 11.67 7.80 24.96
N LYS A 149 11.21 9.04 25.17
CA LYS A 149 10.45 9.82 24.21
C LYS A 149 11.16 9.95 22.86
N THR A 150 12.44 10.30 22.88
CA THR A 150 13.27 10.43 21.68
C THR A 150 13.35 9.11 20.93
N VAL A 151 13.68 8.04 21.62
CA VAL A 151 13.85 6.72 21.02
C VAL A 151 12.53 6.17 20.47
N LEU A 152 11.44 6.27 21.21
CA LEU A 152 10.13 5.81 20.77
C LEU A 152 9.63 6.60 19.55
N SER A 153 9.93 7.90 19.48
CA SER A 153 9.63 8.72 18.30
C SER A 153 10.41 8.24 17.06
N MET A 154 11.65 7.80 17.20
CA MET A 154 12.44 7.23 16.11
C MET A 154 11.83 5.93 15.60
N PHE A 155 11.44 5.03 16.52
CA PHE A 155 10.74 3.80 16.17
C PHE A 155 9.40 4.08 15.50
N GLY A 156 8.60 4.98 16.06
CA GLY A 156 7.30 5.37 15.50
C GLY A 156 7.44 5.86 14.07
N ARG A 157 8.44 6.71 13.79
CA ARG A 157 8.74 7.19 12.44
C ARG A 157 9.15 6.06 11.49
N TYR A 158 10.04 5.18 11.91
CA TYR A 158 10.49 4.05 11.10
C TYR A 158 9.32 3.12 10.75
N ILE A 159 8.51 2.74 11.73
CA ILE A 159 7.34 1.88 11.54
C ILE A 159 6.31 2.59 10.66
N GLY A 160 6.04 3.87 10.89
CA GLY A 160 5.11 4.66 10.10
C GLY A 160 5.45 4.66 8.61
N VAL A 161 6.73 4.90 8.28
CA VAL A 161 7.22 4.83 6.88
C VAL A 161 7.02 3.43 6.29
N ARG A 162 7.37 2.37 7.03
CA ARG A 162 7.20 0.97 6.60
C ARG A 162 5.73 0.63 6.33
N VAL A 163 4.85 0.97 7.26
CA VAL A 163 3.40 0.71 7.12
C VAL A 163 2.83 1.46 5.93
N TYR A 164 3.22 2.72 5.74
CA TYR A 164 2.79 3.51 4.59
C TYR A 164 3.25 2.91 3.25
N GLN A 165 4.52 2.52 3.17
CA GLN A 165 5.07 1.85 1.97
C GLN A 165 4.35 0.53 1.67
N ASN A 166 4.07 -0.28 2.70
CA ASN A 166 3.31 -1.52 2.55
C ASN A 166 1.89 -1.27 2.05
N LYS A 167 1.19 -0.28 2.59
CA LYS A 167 -0.15 0.12 2.13
C LYS A 167 -0.14 0.58 0.68
N LEU A 168 0.84 1.40 0.29
CA LEU A 168 0.98 1.87 -1.09
C LEU A 168 1.24 0.70 -2.05
N THR A 169 2.15 -0.20 -1.68
CA THR A 169 2.47 -1.40 -2.46
C THR A 169 1.26 -2.31 -2.60
N PHE A 170 0.52 -2.53 -1.51
CA PHE A 170 -0.71 -3.32 -1.52
C PHE A 170 -1.77 -2.70 -2.42
N ALA A 171 -2.02 -1.39 -2.31
CA ALA A 171 -2.98 -0.69 -3.15
C ALA A 171 -2.60 -0.77 -4.63
N LYS A 172 -1.32 -0.56 -4.95
CA LYS A 172 -0.78 -0.71 -6.30
C LYS A 172 -1.02 -2.12 -6.84
N ASN A 173 -0.59 -3.14 -6.10
CA ASN A 173 -0.72 -4.54 -6.54
C ASN A 173 -2.19 -4.96 -6.69
N SER A 174 -3.08 -4.44 -5.83
CA SER A 174 -4.52 -4.70 -5.93
C SER A 174 -5.11 -4.10 -7.18
N LEU A 175 -4.77 -2.84 -7.51
CA LEU A 175 -5.21 -2.19 -8.74
C LEU A 175 -4.69 -2.91 -9.99
N GLU A 176 -3.40 -3.27 -10.01
CA GLU A 176 -2.80 -4.05 -11.11
C GLU A 176 -3.52 -5.41 -11.25
N SER A 177 -3.77 -6.12 -10.14
CA SER A 177 -4.49 -7.39 -10.17
C SER A 177 -5.92 -7.25 -10.70
N ILE A 178 -6.64 -6.20 -10.32
CA ILE A 178 -7.97 -5.92 -10.85
C ILE A 178 -7.89 -5.70 -12.37
N LEU A 179 -7.02 -4.81 -12.82
CA LEU A 179 -6.85 -4.48 -14.23
C LEU A 179 -6.43 -5.70 -15.07
N ASP A 180 -5.58 -6.57 -14.52
CA ASP A 180 -5.13 -7.79 -15.19
C ASP A 180 -6.23 -8.87 -15.31
N ASN A 181 -7.25 -8.84 -14.45
CA ASN A 181 -8.32 -9.85 -14.40
C ASN A 181 -9.68 -9.36 -14.90
N THR A 182 -9.76 -8.13 -15.44
CA THR A 182 -11.02 -7.60 -16.02
C THR A 182 -11.36 -8.18 -17.41
N GLY A 183 -10.42 -8.86 -18.07
CA GLY A 183 -10.58 -9.28 -19.47
C GLY A 183 -10.53 -8.11 -20.46
N ILE A 184 -10.06 -6.94 -20.03
CA ILE A 184 -9.89 -5.75 -20.84
C ILE A 184 -8.40 -5.49 -21.05
N ASP A 185 -7.98 -5.36 -22.28
CA ASP A 185 -6.63 -4.96 -22.63
C ASP A 185 -6.51 -3.44 -22.51
N ILE A 186 -5.55 -2.97 -21.72
CA ILE A 186 -5.38 -1.54 -21.43
C ILE A 186 -3.93 -1.14 -21.67
N TYR A 187 -3.72 -0.05 -22.42
CA TYR A 187 -2.44 0.65 -22.43
C TYR A 187 -2.62 2.17 -22.43
N VAL A 188 -1.58 2.86 -22.00
CA VAL A 188 -1.50 4.32 -22.04
C VAL A 188 -0.21 4.70 -22.75
N ASN A 189 -0.30 5.64 -23.68
CA ASN A 189 0.86 6.20 -24.33
C ASN A 189 0.90 7.73 -24.19
N ASP A 190 2.09 8.29 -24.30
CA ASP A 190 2.27 9.73 -24.41
C ASP A 190 1.55 10.22 -25.69
N PHE A 191 0.78 11.29 -25.54
CA PHE A 191 -0.08 11.78 -26.62
C PHE A 191 0.71 12.27 -27.85
N HIS A 192 1.89 12.85 -27.63
CA HIS A 192 2.70 13.45 -28.70
C HIS A 192 3.78 12.52 -29.22
N THR A 193 4.44 11.80 -28.30
CA THR A 193 5.57 10.93 -28.69
C THR A 193 5.14 9.52 -29.03
N HIS A 194 3.94 9.09 -28.64
CA HIS A 194 3.39 7.74 -28.77
C HIS A 194 4.15 6.67 -27.97
N ASP A 195 5.04 7.05 -27.06
CA ASP A 195 5.75 6.12 -26.20
C ASP A 195 4.77 5.51 -25.18
N ILE A 196 4.77 4.19 -25.05
CA ILE A 196 3.90 3.49 -24.11
C ILE A 196 4.38 3.74 -22.68
N LEU A 197 3.53 4.34 -21.86
CA LEU A 197 3.77 4.69 -20.46
C LEU A 197 3.29 3.62 -19.48
N TYR A 198 2.23 2.89 -19.87
CA TYR A 198 1.62 1.84 -19.07
C TYR A 198 0.95 0.81 -19.98
N ALA A 199 0.93 -0.44 -19.53
CA ALA A 199 0.06 -1.49 -20.04
C ALA A 199 -0.26 -2.47 -18.93
N ASN A 200 -1.48 -3.04 -18.92
CA ASN A 200 -1.77 -4.16 -18.07
C ASN A 200 -1.20 -5.46 -18.67
N ARG A 201 -1.14 -6.52 -17.83
CA ARG A 201 -0.50 -7.77 -18.24
C ARG A 201 -1.21 -8.43 -19.42
N SER A 202 -2.55 -8.40 -19.45
CA SER A 202 -3.31 -9.00 -20.56
C SER A 202 -2.96 -8.36 -21.89
N MET A 203 -2.85 -7.02 -21.94
CA MET A 203 -2.44 -6.29 -23.13
C MET A 203 -1.02 -6.61 -23.58
N ALA A 204 -0.08 -6.72 -22.65
CA ALA A 204 1.34 -6.91 -22.97
C ALA A 204 1.72 -8.36 -23.26
N ALA A 205 0.97 -9.34 -22.75
CA ALA A 205 1.31 -10.76 -22.84
C ALA A 205 1.51 -11.28 -24.29
N PRO A 206 0.66 -10.96 -25.26
CA PRO A 206 0.83 -11.40 -26.66
C PRO A 206 2.10 -10.84 -27.33
N TYR A 207 2.68 -9.77 -26.78
CA TYR A 207 3.81 -9.04 -27.36
C TYR A 207 5.14 -9.26 -26.60
N GLY A 208 5.22 -10.31 -25.78
CA GLY A 208 6.44 -10.66 -25.03
C GLY A 208 6.53 -10.07 -23.63
N GLY A 209 5.43 -9.49 -23.13
CA GLY A 209 5.31 -8.98 -21.76
C GLY A 209 5.66 -7.49 -21.61
N ILE A 210 5.44 -6.97 -20.40
CA ILE A 210 5.51 -5.54 -20.10
C ILE A 210 6.88 -4.93 -20.46
N SER A 211 7.98 -5.64 -20.22
CA SER A 211 9.33 -5.13 -20.51
C SER A 211 9.60 -4.90 -21.99
N GLN A 212 8.91 -5.61 -22.86
CA GLN A 212 8.98 -5.44 -24.33
C GLN A 212 7.98 -4.41 -24.86
N PHE A 213 7.12 -3.92 -24.00
CA PHE A 213 6.02 -3.04 -24.33
C PHE A 213 6.30 -1.59 -23.92
N LEU A 214 6.74 -1.37 -22.69
CA LEU A 214 6.97 -0.03 -22.13
C LEU A 214 8.10 0.72 -22.84
N GLY A 215 7.92 2.03 -23.00
CA GLY A 215 8.89 2.96 -23.61
C GLY A 215 9.05 2.82 -25.12
N ARG A 216 8.34 1.89 -25.76
CA ARG A 216 8.33 1.74 -27.22
C ARG A 216 7.15 2.50 -27.81
N LYS A 217 7.24 2.76 -29.11
CA LYS A 217 6.12 3.39 -29.84
C LYS A 217 4.94 2.43 -29.95
N CYS A 218 3.73 2.89 -29.63
CA CYS A 218 2.53 2.03 -29.66
C CYS A 218 2.33 1.39 -31.06
N TRP A 219 2.58 2.13 -32.12
CA TRP A 219 2.44 1.63 -33.50
C TRP A 219 3.52 0.61 -33.88
N GLU A 220 4.75 0.67 -33.33
CA GLU A 220 5.78 -0.35 -33.56
C GLU A 220 5.41 -1.70 -32.92
N VAL A 221 4.87 -1.66 -31.70
CA VAL A 221 4.56 -2.88 -30.94
C VAL A 221 3.28 -3.53 -31.44
N LEU A 222 2.22 -2.72 -31.63
CA LEU A 222 0.89 -3.23 -31.95
C LEU A 222 0.69 -3.56 -33.43
N PHE A 223 1.44 -2.88 -34.30
CA PHE A 223 1.30 -3.02 -35.76
C PHE A 223 2.69 -3.21 -36.40
N PRO A 224 3.28 -4.40 -36.29
CA PRO A 224 4.61 -4.69 -36.83
C PRO A 224 4.71 -4.33 -38.30
N GLY A 225 5.78 -3.60 -38.68
CA GLY A 225 6.03 -3.13 -40.01
C GLY A 225 5.53 -1.72 -40.30
N GLN A 226 4.87 -1.05 -39.38
CA GLN A 226 4.56 0.38 -39.49
C GLN A 226 5.79 1.24 -39.16
N ASN A 227 5.96 2.34 -39.92
CA ASN A 227 7.06 3.29 -39.75
C ASN A 227 6.61 4.64 -39.13
N GLY A 228 5.40 4.70 -38.58
CA GLY A 228 4.82 5.91 -38.02
C GLY A 228 3.43 5.68 -37.42
N PRO A 229 2.80 6.74 -36.86
CA PRO A 229 1.47 6.66 -36.27
C PRO A 229 0.43 6.10 -37.19
N CYS A 230 -0.54 5.35 -36.63
CA CYS A 230 -1.61 4.73 -37.41
C CYS A 230 -2.50 5.76 -38.07
N ALA A 231 -2.80 5.60 -39.36
CA ALA A 231 -3.71 6.49 -40.11
C ALA A 231 -5.13 6.53 -39.53
N PHE A 232 -5.55 5.47 -38.83
CA PHE A 232 -6.84 5.36 -38.15
C PHE A 232 -6.80 5.78 -36.64
N CYS A 233 -5.68 6.31 -36.17
CA CYS A 233 -5.55 6.71 -34.78
C CYS A 233 -6.54 7.82 -34.42
N PRO A 234 -7.37 7.66 -33.38
CA PRO A 234 -8.40 8.65 -33.06
C PRO A 234 -7.88 9.88 -32.31
N GLN A 235 -6.59 10.01 -32.06
CA GLN A 235 -6.01 11.05 -31.19
C GLN A 235 -6.52 12.46 -31.50
N GLN A 236 -6.64 12.84 -32.78
CA GLN A 236 -7.15 14.15 -33.18
C GLN A 236 -8.60 14.41 -32.74
N LYS A 237 -9.38 13.35 -32.46
CA LYS A 237 -10.76 13.44 -31.96
C LYS A 237 -10.87 13.51 -30.46
N LEU A 238 -9.75 13.30 -29.75
CA LEU A 238 -9.69 13.19 -28.30
C LEU A 238 -9.35 14.50 -27.61
N ILE A 239 -9.02 15.54 -28.37
CA ILE A 239 -8.73 16.89 -27.87
C ILE A 239 -9.55 17.90 -28.66
N ASP A 240 -9.86 19.04 -28.01
CA ASP A 240 -10.47 20.19 -28.64
C ASP A 240 -9.43 21.12 -29.29
N GLU A 241 -9.91 22.25 -29.82
CA GLU A 241 -9.08 23.27 -30.48
C GLU A 241 -8.05 23.90 -29.54
N ASN A 242 -8.28 23.83 -28.20
CA ASN A 242 -7.36 24.32 -27.17
C ASN A 242 -6.38 23.23 -26.69
N GLY A 243 -6.48 22.00 -27.22
CA GLY A 243 -5.67 20.86 -26.79
C GLY A 243 -6.14 20.20 -25.50
N GLU A 244 -7.36 20.51 -25.04
CA GLU A 244 -7.93 19.89 -23.82
C GLU A 244 -8.69 18.60 -24.15
N PRO A 245 -8.67 17.61 -23.24
CA PRO A 245 -9.35 16.33 -23.43
C PRO A 245 -10.85 16.48 -23.69
N THR A 246 -11.34 15.73 -24.67
CA THR A 246 -12.76 15.67 -25.02
C THR A 246 -13.42 14.40 -24.48
N LYS A 247 -14.55 13.99 -25.12
CA LYS A 247 -15.27 12.77 -24.76
C LYS A 247 -14.52 11.51 -25.19
N ILE A 248 -14.83 10.39 -24.52
CA ILE A 248 -14.35 9.07 -24.92
C ILE A 248 -14.85 8.77 -26.34
N TYR A 249 -13.94 8.33 -27.19
CA TYR A 249 -14.23 7.86 -28.54
C TYR A 249 -14.21 6.33 -28.56
N SER A 250 -15.22 5.69 -29.14
CA SER A 250 -15.28 4.23 -29.21
C SER A 250 -15.59 3.78 -30.64
N TRP A 251 -15.01 2.64 -31.01
CA TRP A 251 -15.28 1.98 -32.30
C TRP A 251 -15.05 0.47 -32.17
N ASP A 252 -15.64 -0.29 -33.12
CA ASP A 252 -15.36 -1.72 -33.24
C ASP A 252 -14.21 -1.90 -34.27
N TYR A 253 -13.22 -2.71 -33.90
CA TYR A 253 -12.04 -3.01 -34.70
C TYR A 253 -11.96 -4.52 -34.93
N GLN A 254 -11.79 -4.93 -36.18
CA GLN A 254 -11.53 -6.32 -36.53
C GLN A 254 -10.03 -6.52 -36.74
N ARG A 255 -9.42 -7.39 -36.00
CA ARG A 255 -8.00 -7.70 -36.09
C ARG A 255 -7.72 -8.51 -37.37
N PRO A 256 -6.86 -8.05 -38.29
CA PRO A 256 -6.75 -8.63 -39.65
C PRO A 256 -6.18 -10.05 -39.66
N PHE A 257 -5.32 -10.43 -38.71
CA PHE A 257 -4.60 -11.70 -38.82
C PHE A 257 -5.40 -12.90 -38.30
N ASP A 258 -6.39 -12.73 -37.46
CA ASP A 258 -7.21 -13.84 -36.89
C ASP A 258 -8.71 -13.58 -36.93
N GLY A 259 -9.12 -12.38 -37.39
CA GLY A 259 -10.52 -12.01 -37.55
C GLY A 259 -11.27 -11.70 -36.26
N SER A 260 -10.59 -11.67 -35.10
CA SER A 260 -11.19 -11.33 -33.81
C SER A 260 -11.70 -9.89 -33.78
N TRP A 261 -12.83 -9.66 -33.11
CA TRP A 261 -13.45 -8.35 -32.98
C TRP A 261 -13.22 -7.76 -31.61
N PHE A 262 -12.81 -6.51 -31.60
CA PHE A 262 -12.58 -5.76 -30.36
C PHE A 262 -13.41 -4.49 -30.33
N ARG A 263 -14.05 -4.19 -29.21
CA ARG A 263 -14.57 -2.86 -28.93
C ARG A 263 -13.51 -2.05 -28.26
N VAL A 264 -13.07 -0.98 -28.92
CA VAL A 264 -11.98 -0.12 -28.49
C VAL A 264 -12.54 1.19 -27.95
N PHE A 265 -12.04 1.62 -26.81
CA PHE A 265 -12.32 2.92 -26.23
C PHE A 265 -11.02 3.71 -26.12
N SER A 266 -11.06 4.97 -26.47
CA SER A 266 -9.92 5.88 -26.43
C SER A 266 -10.30 7.19 -25.75
N ALA A 267 -9.40 7.71 -24.90
CA ALA A 267 -9.56 9.00 -24.27
C ALA A 267 -8.20 9.68 -24.08
N ALA A 268 -8.19 11.01 -24.15
CA ALA A 268 -7.07 11.82 -23.71
C ALA A 268 -7.27 12.21 -22.24
N PHE A 269 -6.19 12.32 -21.47
CA PHE A 269 -6.21 12.78 -20.09
C PHE A 269 -4.84 13.27 -19.65
N ARG A 270 -4.75 13.94 -18.48
CA ARG A 270 -3.48 14.35 -17.90
C ARG A 270 -2.89 13.20 -17.09
N TRP A 271 -1.69 12.75 -17.48
CA TRP A 271 -0.94 11.72 -16.77
C TRP A 271 -0.43 12.24 -15.42
N VAL A 272 0.07 11.34 -14.57
CA VAL A 272 0.53 11.67 -13.20
C VAL A 272 1.64 12.72 -13.13
N ASP A 273 2.40 12.91 -14.19
CA ASP A 273 3.45 13.93 -14.32
C ASP A 273 2.99 15.20 -15.08
N GLY A 274 1.67 15.30 -15.38
CA GLY A 274 1.05 16.46 -16.03
C GLY A 274 1.07 16.45 -17.56
N ARG A 275 1.81 15.52 -18.21
CA ARG A 275 1.77 15.41 -19.68
C ARG A 275 0.40 14.94 -20.17
N LEU A 276 0.07 15.30 -21.40
CA LEU A 276 -1.12 14.75 -22.06
C LEU A 276 -0.84 13.29 -22.45
N ALA A 277 -1.75 12.39 -22.13
CA ALA A 277 -1.66 10.97 -22.41
C ALA A 277 -2.92 10.48 -23.11
N HIS A 278 -2.79 9.38 -23.84
CA HIS A 278 -3.85 8.68 -24.53
C HIS A 278 -4.02 7.30 -23.92
N VAL A 279 -5.16 7.04 -23.30
CA VAL A 279 -5.54 5.70 -22.83
C VAL A 279 -6.35 5.00 -23.91
N VAL A 280 -6.00 3.74 -24.14
CA VAL A 280 -6.75 2.84 -25.02
C VAL A 280 -7.10 1.61 -24.19
N SER A 281 -8.38 1.25 -24.20
CA SER A 281 -8.85 -0.03 -23.68
C SER A 281 -9.63 -0.79 -24.75
N SER A 282 -9.46 -2.11 -24.80
CA SER A 282 -10.15 -2.97 -25.74
C SER A 282 -10.69 -4.22 -25.07
N ALA A 283 -11.92 -4.57 -25.41
CA ALA A 283 -12.58 -5.79 -24.99
C ALA A 283 -12.85 -6.67 -26.21
N ASP A 284 -12.58 -7.97 -26.10
CA ASP A 284 -12.93 -8.94 -27.13
C ASP A 284 -14.45 -9.10 -27.19
N ILE A 285 -15.03 -8.83 -28.35
CA ILE A 285 -16.46 -8.95 -28.66
C ILE A 285 -16.72 -9.99 -29.77
N THR A 286 -15.75 -10.86 -30.02
CA THR A 286 -15.82 -11.84 -31.10
C THR A 286 -17.05 -12.73 -30.99
N ASP A 287 -17.31 -13.27 -29.79
CA ASP A 287 -18.48 -14.12 -29.58
C ASP A 287 -19.80 -13.35 -29.67
N ASN A 288 -19.81 -12.09 -29.23
CA ASN A 288 -21.00 -11.24 -29.40
C ASN A 288 -21.30 -11.01 -30.90
N LYS A 289 -20.27 -10.71 -31.71
CA LYS A 289 -20.42 -10.54 -33.14
C LYS A 289 -20.87 -11.82 -33.86
N ARG A 290 -20.36 -12.98 -33.44
CA ARG A 290 -20.80 -14.29 -33.96
C ARG A 290 -22.25 -14.57 -33.61
N ASN A 291 -22.66 -14.27 -32.40
CA ASN A 291 -24.04 -14.45 -31.96
C ASN A 291 -25.00 -13.49 -32.67
N GLU A 292 -24.61 -12.22 -32.86
CA GLU A 292 -25.38 -11.25 -33.63
C GLU A 292 -25.59 -11.75 -35.06
N ALA A 293 -24.52 -12.21 -35.72
CA ALA A 293 -24.60 -12.75 -37.08
C ALA A 293 -25.48 -14.02 -37.16
N LEU A 294 -25.43 -14.88 -36.17
CA LEU A 294 -26.27 -16.08 -36.07
C LEU A 294 -27.76 -15.71 -35.91
N VAL A 295 -28.07 -14.77 -35.03
CA VAL A 295 -29.43 -14.29 -34.81
C VAL A 295 -29.99 -13.66 -36.11
N GLU A 296 -29.20 -12.83 -36.77
CA GLU A 296 -29.59 -12.23 -38.08
C GLU A 296 -29.82 -13.28 -39.15
N TYR A 297 -28.95 -14.29 -39.23
CA TYR A 297 -29.11 -15.42 -40.13
C TYR A 297 -30.44 -16.17 -39.88
N LEU A 298 -30.72 -16.52 -38.61
CA LEU A 298 -31.96 -17.23 -38.26
C LEU A 298 -33.20 -16.38 -38.55
N ALA A 299 -33.19 -15.09 -38.23
CA ALA A 299 -34.29 -14.18 -38.50
C ALA A 299 -34.60 -14.06 -40.00
N ASN A 300 -33.58 -14.07 -40.84
CA ASN A 300 -33.75 -14.03 -42.31
C ASN A 300 -34.19 -15.37 -42.89
N TYR A 301 -33.88 -16.51 -42.25
CA TYR A 301 -34.32 -17.83 -42.70
C TYR A 301 -35.76 -18.17 -42.29
N ASP A 302 -36.18 -17.71 -41.09
CA ASP A 302 -37.54 -17.94 -40.56
C ASP A 302 -38.62 -17.14 -41.34
N SER A 303 -38.20 -16.13 -42.09
CA SER A 303 -39.09 -15.35 -42.98
C SER A 303 -39.38 -16.01 -44.33
N LEU A 304 -38.79 -17.22 -44.61
CA LEU A 304 -38.94 -17.97 -45.86
C LEU A 304 -39.73 -19.26 -45.70
N THR A 305 -40.22 -19.56 -44.47
CA THR A 305 -41.17 -20.62 -44.15
C THR A 305 -42.52 -20.06 -43.76
#